data_2a76074511049469fed6df5a5d774923
#
_entry.id   2a76074511049469fed6df5a5d774923
#
_cell.length_a   1.000
_cell.length_b   1.000
_cell.length_c   1.000
_cell.angle_alpha   90.00
_cell.angle_beta   90.00
_cell.angle_gamma   90.00
#
_symmetry.space_group_name_H-M   'P 1'
#
loop_
_entity.id
_entity.type
_entity.pdbx_description
1 polymer ?
#
loop_
_entity_poly.entity_id
_entity_poly.type
_entity_poly.pdbx_seq_one_letter_code
_entity_poly.pdbx_strand_id
1 'polypeptide(L)'
;MSALVIVKPITLTDAMLTSSNVTEADYAAWSSATTYALGARVIIVSTHKIYESLQASNLNKDPLTQPLWWVEVSPTNRWSCLDTSVTTQTKKATSMVYTIAPGEVVNALAALNLTNATSIVISMTSVLGGGSVFSKTISLAAVPLYPAWWAWFYGTKIAPTQSVSVDLPSYVDGIITVTISGGTSLAVGVLMIGQQRAFGVG
;
A
#
# COMPACT_ATOMS: atom_id res chain seq x y z
N MET A 1 14.75 -2.85 -29.65
CA MET A 1 15.19 -3.33 -28.32
C MET A 1 14.26 -2.71 -27.28
N SER A 2 13.84 -3.47 -26.29
CA SER A 2 13.00 -2.92 -25.20
C SER A 2 13.87 -2.12 -24.25
N ALA A 3 13.47 -0.87 -23.93
CA ALA A 3 14.14 -0.08 -22.91
C ALA A 3 13.91 -0.70 -21.52
N LEU A 4 14.91 -0.65 -20.63
CA LEU A 4 14.73 -0.96 -19.23
C LEU A 4 13.97 0.18 -18.58
N VAL A 5 12.80 -0.10 -18.03
CA VAL A 5 11.99 0.87 -17.29
C VAL A 5 12.12 0.61 -15.81
N ILE A 6 12.52 1.62 -15.05
CA ILE A 6 12.64 1.58 -13.60
C ILE A 6 11.63 2.58 -13.02
N VAL A 7 10.90 2.17 -12.00
CA VAL A 7 10.07 3.06 -11.20
C VAL A 7 10.87 3.46 -9.96
N LYS A 8 11.21 4.75 -9.85
CA LYS A 8 11.81 5.31 -8.64
C LYS A 8 10.67 5.69 -7.70
N PRO A 9 10.44 4.98 -6.59
CA PRO A 9 9.38 5.31 -5.66
C PRO A 9 9.67 6.64 -4.95
N ILE A 10 8.60 7.33 -4.58
CA ILE A 10 8.64 8.43 -3.61
C ILE A 10 8.35 7.87 -2.21
N THR A 11 8.88 8.51 -1.19
CA THR A 11 8.53 8.17 0.21
C THR A 11 7.20 8.82 0.54
N LEU A 12 6.18 8.00 0.79
CA LEU A 12 4.87 8.49 1.19
C LEU A 12 4.89 8.96 2.63
N THR A 13 4.36 10.15 2.87
CA THR A 13 4.21 10.75 4.20
C THR A 13 2.75 10.83 4.58
N ASP A 14 2.47 11.02 5.87
CA ASP A 14 1.11 11.20 6.39
C ASP A 14 0.38 12.36 5.69
N ALA A 15 1.07 13.46 5.44
CA ALA A 15 0.52 14.62 4.74
C ALA A 15 0.10 14.34 3.29
N MET A 16 0.72 13.36 2.63
CA MET A 16 0.38 12.97 1.26
C MET A 16 -0.83 12.04 1.21
N LEU A 17 -1.11 11.27 2.27
CA LEU A 17 -2.25 10.36 2.35
C LEU A 17 -3.51 11.12 2.76
N THR A 18 -4.26 11.65 1.80
CA THR A 18 -5.44 12.49 2.06
C THR A 18 -6.63 11.70 2.57
N SER A 19 -6.81 10.45 2.12
CA SER A 19 -7.83 9.55 2.66
C SER A 19 -7.54 8.08 2.40
N SER A 20 -8.10 7.22 3.26
CA SER A 20 -8.15 5.78 3.05
C SER A 20 -9.38 5.19 3.73
N ASN A 21 -9.93 4.13 3.14
CA ASN A 21 -10.99 3.34 3.79
C ASN A 21 -10.42 2.22 4.69
N VAL A 22 -9.10 2.07 4.76
CA VAL A 22 -8.43 1.17 5.71
C VAL A 22 -8.28 1.91 7.03
N THR A 23 -8.83 1.36 8.09
CA THR A 23 -8.74 1.96 9.44
C THR A 23 -7.37 1.69 10.05
N GLU A 24 -6.89 2.61 10.85
CA GLU A 24 -5.70 2.46 11.67
C GLU A 24 -6.13 2.23 13.13
N ALA A 25 -6.59 1.02 13.39
CA ALA A 25 -7.18 0.63 14.67
C ALA A 25 -6.82 -0.83 15.04
N ASP A 26 -5.59 -1.23 14.73
CA ASP A 26 -5.08 -2.58 15.00
C ASP A 26 -5.05 -2.87 16.51
N TYR A 27 -4.64 -1.86 17.27
CA TYR A 27 -4.61 -1.83 18.73
C TYR A 27 -5.02 -0.45 19.23
N ALA A 28 -5.27 -0.34 20.54
CA ALA A 28 -5.48 0.97 21.16
C ALA A 28 -4.23 1.85 21.04
N ALA A 29 -4.41 3.14 20.92
CA ALA A 29 -3.31 4.09 20.99
C ALA A 29 -2.63 4.02 22.35
N TRP A 30 -1.31 4.18 22.39
CA TRP A 30 -0.58 4.27 23.64
C TRP A 30 -1.06 5.43 24.52
N SER A 31 -1.10 5.20 25.82
CA SER A 31 -1.46 6.20 26.81
C SER A 31 -0.54 6.12 28.01
N SER A 32 -0.04 7.26 28.47
CA SER A 32 0.81 7.36 29.65
C SER A 32 0.09 6.97 30.95
N ALA A 33 -1.25 7.00 30.97
CA ALA A 33 -2.07 6.66 32.13
C ALA A 33 -2.41 5.16 32.23
N THR A 34 -2.06 4.36 31.21
CA THR A 34 -2.38 2.93 31.15
C THR A 34 -1.19 2.09 31.56
N THR A 35 -1.43 1.11 32.41
CA THR A 35 -0.44 0.08 32.76
C THR A 35 -0.55 -1.09 31.78
N TYR A 36 0.53 -1.40 31.10
CA TYR A 36 0.58 -2.47 30.10
C TYR A 36 1.23 -3.73 30.69
N ALA A 37 0.68 -4.87 30.33
CA ALA A 37 1.26 -6.16 30.65
C ALA A 37 2.41 -6.50 29.68
N LEU A 38 3.24 -7.48 30.02
CA LEU A 38 4.19 -8.09 29.09
C LEU A 38 3.45 -8.62 27.86
N GLY A 39 3.92 -8.30 26.66
CA GLY A 39 3.32 -8.69 25.38
C GLY A 39 2.11 -7.85 24.96
N ALA A 40 1.69 -6.85 25.76
CA ALA A 40 0.63 -5.93 25.34
C ALA A 40 1.08 -5.09 24.13
N ARG A 41 0.16 -4.91 23.17
CA ARG A 41 0.44 -4.13 21.96
C ARG A 41 -0.34 -2.82 21.94
N VAL A 42 0.32 -1.80 21.41
CA VAL A 42 -0.24 -0.45 21.23
C VAL A 42 0.18 0.10 19.88
N ILE A 43 -0.55 1.09 19.40
CA ILE A 43 -0.13 1.88 18.22
C ILE A 43 0.36 3.25 18.65
N ILE A 44 1.37 3.75 17.92
CA ILE A 44 1.77 5.15 17.93
C ILE A 44 1.35 5.74 16.60
N VAL A 45 0.27 6.52 16.60
CA VAL A 45 -0.34 7.06 15.39
C VAL A 45 0.59 8.01 14.65
N SER A 46 1.41 8.77 15.35
CA SER A 46 2.36 9.73 14.72
C SER A 46 3.49 9.07 13.92
N THR A 47 3.76 7.79 14.17
CA THR A 47 4.76 7.00 13.44
C THR A 47 4.15 5.84 12.65
N HIS A 48 2.84 5.62 12.78
CA HIS A 48 2.09 4.53 12.14
C HIS A 48 2.64 3.13 12.43
N LYS A 49 3.11 2.93 13.68
CA LYS A 49 3.78 1.70 14.09
C LYS A 49 3.10 1.05 15.29
N ILE A 50 3.25 -0.26 15.34
CA ILE A 50 2.80 -1.13 16.44
C ILE A 50 4.01 -1.43 17.31
N TYR A 51 3.84 -1.25 18.62
CA TYR A 51 4.83 -1.58 19.64
C TYR A 51 4.30 -2.63 20.59
N GLU A 52 5.18 -3.51 21.05
CA GLU A 52 4.89 -4.56 22.04
C GLU A 52 5.67 -4.33 23.32
N SER A 53 5.00 -4.44 24.47
CA SER A 53 5.60 -4.26 25.78
C SER A 53 6.49 -5.45 26.14
N LEU A 54 7.75 -5.16 26.48
CA LEU A 54 8.77 -6.14 26.88
C LEU A 54 8.74 -6.47 28.37
N GLN A 55 7.97 -5.73 29.17
CA GLN A 55 7.94 -5.87 30.61
C GLN A 55 6.50 -5.78 31.14
N ALA A 56 6.27 -6.44 32.30
CA ALA A 56 5.02 -6.27 33.03
C ALA A 56 5.02 -4.93 33.80
N SER A 57 3.83 -4.47 34.18
CA SER A 57 3.65 -3.22 34.93
C SER A 57 4.26 -2.00 34.23
N ASN A 58 4.24 -2.01 32.91
CA ASN A 58 4.77 -0.93 32.07
C ASN A 58 3.83 0.28 32.12
N LEU A 59 4.12 1.24 32.97
CA LEU A 59 3.35 2.47 33.18
C LEU A 59 4.19 3.69 32.81
N ASN A 60 3.62 4.60 32.05
CA ASN A 60 4.22 5.88 31.67
C ASN A 60 5.63 5.76 31.02
N LYS A 61 5.81 4.70 30.20
CA LYS A 61 7.02 4.50 29.39
C LYS A 61 6.67 4.73 27.94
N ASP A 62 7.16 5.81 27.37
CA ASP A 62 6.89 6.16 25.97
C ASP A 62 7.62 5.19 25.02
N PRO A 63 6.91 4.50 24.09
CA PRO A 63 7.53 3.58 23.13
C PRO A 63 8.63 4.19 22.27
N LEU A 64 8.57 5.49 21.99
CA LEU A 64 9.55 6.17 21.13
C LEU A 64 10.89 6.44 21.87
N THR A 65 10.86 6.51 23.19
CA THR A 65 12.02 6.92 23.99
C THR A 65 12.52 5.83 24.97
N GLN A 66 11.76 4.75 25.14
CA GLN A 66 12.01 3.70 26.13
C GLN A 66 12.21 2.30 25.49
N PRO A 67 13.31 2.07 24.72
CA PRO A 67 13.51 0.82 23.99
C PRO A 67 13.71 -0.43 24.89
N LEU A 68 13.99 -0.25 26.19
CA LEU A 68 14.05 -1.36 27.14
C LEU A 68 12.66 -1.84 27.58
N TRP A 69 11.61 -1.05 27.31
CA TRP A 69 10.23 -1.34 27.68
C TRP A 69 9.36 -1.71 26.47
N TRP A 70 9.77 -1.32 25.29
CA TRP A 70 9.00 -1.51 24.06
C TRP A 70 9.87 -1.96 22.90
N VAL A 71 9.34 -2.82 22.07
CA VAL A 71 9.92 -3.19 20.78
C VAL A 71 8.95 -2.83 19.67
N GLU A 72 9.46 -2.26 18.60
CA GLU A 72 8.72 -2.08 17.37
C GLU A 72 8.46 -3.43 16.71
N VAL A 73 7.20 -3.71 16.34
CA VAL A 73 6.77 -4.99 15.75
C VAL A 73 6.57 -4.88 14.25
N SER A 74 5.76 -3.90 13.83
CA SER A 74 5.41 -3.70 12.41
C SER A 74 4.76 -2.33 12.20
N PRO A 75 4.61 -1.88 10.95
CA PRO A 75 3.67 -0.81 10.61
C PRO A 75 2.24 -1.21 10.99
N THR A 76 1.36 -0.21 11.16
CA THR A 76 -0.08 -0.43 11.29
C THR A 76 -0.66 -0.97 9.99
N ASN A 77 -1.82 -1.63 10.03
CA ASN A 77 -2.44 -2.25 8.86
C ASN A 77 -2.66 -1.25 7.70
N ARG A 78 -3.03 0.01 8.01
CA ARG A 78 -3.19 1.05 6.97
C ARG A 78 -1.89 1.34 6.24
N TRP A 79 -0.77 1.34 6.93
CA TRP A 79 0.54 1.75 6.41
C TRP A 79 1.41 0.59 5.93
N SER A 80 1.02 -0.66 6.21
CA SER A 80 1.79 -1.85 5.82
C SER A 80 2.02 -1.98 4.32
N CYS A 81 1.12 -1.48 3.46
CA CYS A 81 1.34 -1.51 2.02
C CYS A 81 2.03 -0.24 1.47
N LEU A 82 2.22 0.79 2.29
CA LEU A 82 2.85 2.06 1.89
C LEU A 82 4.34 2.11 2.26
N ASP A 83 4.83 1.09 2.96
CA ASP A 83 6.27 0.88 3.16
C ASP A 83 6.90 0.17 1.94
N THR A 84 8.21 -0.02 1.96
CA THR A 84 8.94 -0.72 0.89
C THR A 84 9.10 -2.21 1.17
N SER A 85 8.53 -2.74 2.26
CA SER A 85 8.63 -4.13 2.66
C SER A 85 7.55 -4.98 2.00
N VAL A 86 7.96 -6.04 1.30
CA VAL A 86 7.03 -7.02 0.72
C VAL A 86 6.57 -8.08 1.73
N THR A 87 7.13 -8.08 2.93
CA THR A 87 6.83 -9.08 3.97
C THR A 87 5.61 -8.74 4.81
N THR A 88 5.26 -7.46 4.89
CA THR A 88 4.05 -6.96 5.53
C THR A 88 2.96 -6.77 4.48
N GLN A 89 1.70 -6.91 4.87
CA GLN A 89 0.57 -6.68 3.97
C GLN A 89 -0.54 -5.92 4.69
N THR A 90 -1.08 -4.92 4.02
CA THR A 90 -2.38 -4.35 4.38
C THR A 90 -3.48 -5.33 4.04
N LYS A 91 -4.39 -5.58 4.98
CA LYS A 91 -5.50 -6.51 4.84
C LYS A 91 -6.83 -5.79 5.03
N LYS A 92 -7.76 -6.01 4.10
CA LYS A 92 -9.12 -5.50 4.20
C LYS A 92 -10.04 -6.29 3.28
N ALA A 93 -11.20 -6.69 3.76
CA ALA A 93 -12.20 -7.36 2.94
C ALA A 93 -12.74 -6.42 1.85
N THR A 94 -13.06 -6.99 0.70
CA THR A 94 -13.75 -6.42 -0.46
C THR A 94 -12.98 -5.36 -1.23
N SER A 95 -12.58 -4.26 -0.61
CA SER A 95 -11.88 -3.19 -1.33
C SER A 95 -11.00 -2.35 -0.41
N MET A 96 -9.86 -1.92 -0.93
CA MET A 96 -8.97 -0.92 -0.34
C MET A 96 -8.95 0.31 -1.24
N VAL A 97 -9.10 1.47 -0.64
CA VAL A 97 -9.04 2.76 -1.34
C VAL A 97 -7.99 3.63 -0.66
N TYR A 98 -7.08 4.16 -1.45
CA TYR A 98 -6.06 5.12 -1.03
C TYR A 98 -6.13 6.33 -1.94
N THR A 99 -6.27 7.52 -1.35
CA THR A 99 -6.21 8.80 -2.08
C THR A 99 -4.96 9.53 -1.62
N ILE A 100 -4.07 9.80 -2.57
CA ILE A 100 -2.72 10.31 -2.31
C ILE A 100 -2.53 11.58 -3.13
N ALA A 101 -2.08 12.64 -2.47
CA ALA A 101 -1.68 13.91 -3.06
C ALA A 101 -0.16 14.08 -2.90
N PRO A 102 0.66 13.63 -3.86
CA PRO A 102 2.11 13.61 -3.71
C PRO A 102 2.74 15.00 -3.59
N GLY A 103 2.12 16.04 -4.16
CA GLY A 103 2.70 17.38 -4.24
C GLY A 103 3.89 17.50 -5.18
N GLU A 104 4.19 16.44 -5.91
CA GLU A 104 5.22 16.37 -6.94
C GLU A 104 4.76 15.53 -8.12
N VAL A 105 5.45 15.64 -9.25
CA VAL A 105 5.14 14.89 -10.46
C VAL A 105 5.42 13.40 -10.23
N VAL A 106 4.37 12.59 -10.41
CA VAL A 106 4.47 11.12 -10.45
C VAL A 106 3.79 10.61 -11.71
N ASN A 107 4.38 9.60 -12.34
CA ASN A 107 3.89 9.04 -13.60
C ASN A 107 3.88 7.51 -13.61
N ALA A 108 4.15 6.89 -12.48
CA ALA A 108 4.15 5.45 -12.32
C ALA A 108 3.53 5.02 -10.99
N LEU A 109 2.88 3.86 -11.01
CA LEU A 109 2.31 3.17 -9.85
C LEU A 109 2.63 1.69 -9.95
N ALA A 110 3.01 1.08 -8.83
CA ALA A 110 3.17 -0.36 -8.73
C ALA A 110 2.45 -0.89 -7.49
N ALA A 111 1.75 -2.00 -7.68
CA ALA A 111 1.15 -2.79 -6.61
C ALA A 111 1.76 -4.20 -6.64
N LEU A 112 2.38 -4.62 -5.54
CA LEU A 112 3.14 -5.86 -5.46
C LEU A 112 2.63 -6.73 -4.31
N ASN A 113 2.86 -8.04 -4.42
CA ASN A 113 2.44 -9.05 -3.43
C ASN A 113 0.93 -8.94 -3.15
N LEU A 114 0.15 -9.00 -4.22
CA LEU A 114 -1.31 -8.98 -4.19
C LEU A 114 -1.85 -10.36 -3.85
N THR A 115 -2.79 -10.43 -2.91
CA THR A 115 -3.49 -11.65 -2.53
C THR A 115 -4.99 -11.44 -2.69
N ASN A 116 -5.65 -12.34 -3.43
CA ASN A 116 -7.10 -12.29 -3.69
C ASN A 116 -7.62 -10.96 -4.26
N ALA A 117 -6.76 -10.22 -4.96
CA ALA A 117 -7.15 -9.04 -5.71
C ALA A 117 -7.76 -9.45 -7.06
N THR A 118 -8.84 -8.79 -7.46
CA THR A 118 -9.55 -9.04 -8.74
C THR A 118 -9.40 -7.90 -9.72
N SER A 119 -9.25 -6.68 -9.23
CA SER A 119 -9.03 -5.51 -10.07
C SER A 119 -8.33 -4.38 -9.34
N ILE A 120 -7.66 -3.52 -10.09
CA ILE A 120 -7.11 -2.25 -9.63
C ILE A 120 -7.70 -1.15 -10.51
N VAL A 121 -8.32 -0.15 -9.90
CA VAL A 121 -8.74 1.08 -10.58
C VAL A 121 -7.83 2.21 -10.10
N ILE A 122 -7.18 2.87 -11.06
CA ILE A 122 -6.32 4.02 -10.81
C ILE A 122 -7.01 5.22 -11.46
N SER A 123 -7.26 6.26 -10.71
CA SER A 123 -7.75 7.54 -11.24
C SER A 123 -6.87 8.67 -10.74
N MET A 124 -6.75 9.70 -11.57
CA MET A 124 -6.04 10.94 -11.20
C MET A 124 -6.92 12.13 -11.53
N THR A 125 -6.98 13.06 -10.58
CA THR A 125 -7.58 14.39 -10.78
C THR A 125 -6.51 15.44 -10.63
N SER A 126 -6.64 16.55 -11.35
CA SER A 126 -5.73 17.70 -11.29
C SER A 126 -6.54 18.96 -11.57
N VAL A 127 -6.33 20.00 -10.77
CA VAL A 127 -6.95 21.31 -11.03
C VAL A 127 -6.32 21.94 -12.27
N LEU A 128 -5.00 21.82 -12.43
CA LEU A 128 -4.28 22.30 -13.61
C LEU A 128 -4.70 21.56 -14.90
N GLY A 129 -5.09 20.28 -14.76
CA GLY A 129 -5.59 19.45 -15.87
C GLY A 129 -7.09 19.56 -16.11
N GLY A 130 -7.81 20.41 -15.36
CA GLY A 130 -9.25 20.63 -15.57
C GLY A 130 -10.15 19.56 -14.95
N GLY A 131 -9.70 18.81 -13.98
CA GLY A 131 -10.49 17.82 -13.25
C GLY A 131 -9.98 16.39 -13.38
N SER A 132 -10.79 15.46 -13.88
CA SER A 132 -10.36 14.06 -14.09
C SER A 132 -9.45 13.97 -15.33
N VAL A 133 -8.18 13.65 -15.11
CA VAL A 133 -7.15 13.60 -16.15
C VAL A 133 -6.73 12.17 -16.51
N PHE A 134 -7.08 11.18 -15.67
CA PHE A 134 -6.73 9.79 -15.92
C PHE A 134 -7.70 8.84 -15.23
N SER A 135 -8.04 7.75 -15.90
CA SER A 135 -8.74 6.62 -15.31
C SER A 135 -8.35 5.34 -16.04
N LYS A 136 -7.91 4.34 -15.29
CA LYS A 136 -7.51 3.03 -15.82
C LYS A 136 -7.99 1.92 -14.89
N THR A 137 -8.61 0.92 -15.49
CA THR A 137 -8.98 -0.33 -14.79
C THR A 137 -8.08 -1.46 -15.26
N ILE A 138 -7.44 -2.14 -14.32
CA ILE A 138 -6.59 -3.30 -14.55
C ILE A 138 -7.31 -4.51 -13.97
N SER A 139 -7.64 -5.47 -14.83
CA SER A 139 -8.20 -6.76 -14.39
C SER A 139 -7.07 -7.67 -13.90
N LEU A 140 -7.25 -8.26 -12.73
CA LEU A 140 -6.37 -9.27 -12.13
C LEU A 140 -7.04 -10.65 -12.14
N ALA A 141 -7.97 -10.85 -13.05
CA ALA A 141 -8.64 -12.15 -13.20
C ALA A 141 -7.61 -13.25 -13.45
N ALA A 142 -7.80 -14.38 -12.77
CA ALA A 142 -6.96 -15.55 -12.99
C ALA A 142 -7.08 -16.05 -14.43
N VAL A 143 -5.94 -16.20 -15.09
CA VAL A 143 -5.85 -16.69 -16.48
C VAL A 143 -5.21 -18.07 -16.51
N PRO A 144 -5.51 -18.91 -17.53
CA PRO A 144 -4.85 -20.19 -17.70
C PRO A 144 -3.34 -20.01 -17.86
N LEU A 145 -2.57 -20.92 -17.28
CA LEU A 145 -1.11 -20.92 -17.39
C LEU A 145 -0.64 -21.05 -18.84
N TYR A 146 -1.41 -21.76 -19.68
CA TYR A 146 -1.13 -21.95 -21.10
C TYR A 146 -2.26 -21.37 -21.95
N PRO A 147 -1.96 -20.62 -23.05
CA PRO A 147 -2.95 -19.99 -23.90
C PRO A 147 -3.58 -21.00 -24.89
N ALA A 148 -4.17 -22.08 -24.41
CA ALA A 148 -4.87 -23.08 -25.20
C ALA A 148 -6.31 -23.20 -24.73
N TRP A 149 -7.25 -23.45 -25.70
CA TRP A 149 -8.68 -23.54 -25.35
C TRP A 149 -8.97 -24.62 -24.31
N TRP A 150 -8.27 -25.77 -24.36
CA TRP A 150 -8.37 -26.85 -23.37
C TRP A 150 -7.93 -26.41 -21.97
N ALA A 151 -6.84 -25.64 -21.88
CA ALA A 151 -6.36 -25.10 -20.61
C ALA A 151 -7.31 -24.06 -20.03
N TRP A 152 -8.07 -23.36 -20.85
CA TRP A 152 -9.11 -22.44 -20.40
C TRP A 152 -10.19 -23.12 -19.57
N PHE A 153 -10.59 -24.34 -19.96
CA PHE A 153 -11.64 -25.10 -19.27
C PHE A 153 -11.09 -25.94 -18.11
N TYR A 154 -9.94 -26.58 -18.30
CA TYR A 154 -9.44 -27.63 -17.40
C TYR A 154 -8.09 -27.32 -16.77
N GLY A 155 -7.38 -26.30 -17.24
CA GLY A 155 -6.05 -25.93 -16.74
C GLY A 155 -6.11 -25.13 -15.45
N THR A 156 -4.98 -25.15 -14.72
CA THR A 156 -4.77 -24.31 -13.55
C THR A 156 -4.76 -22.83 -13.96
N LYS A 157 -5.54 -22.03 -13.28
CA LYS A 157 -5.60 -20.57 -13.48
C LYS A 157 -4.79 -19.87 -12.40
N ILE A 158 -3.97 -18.90 -12.82
CA ILE A 158 -3.10 -18.13 -11.92
C ILE A 158 -3.54 -16.68 -11.98
N ALA A 159 -3.83 -16.10 -10.81
CA ALA A 159 -4.10 -14.68 -10.68
C ALA A 159 -2.77 -13.90 -10.61
N PRO A 160 -2.64 -12.75 -11.30
CA PRO A 160 -1.49 -11.89 -11.17
C PRO A 160 -1.32 -11.42 -9.71
N THR A 161 -0.09 -11.52 -9.19
CA THR A 161 0.26 -11.06 -7.85
C THR A 161 0.92 -9.69 -7.83
N GLN A 162 1.08 -9.08 -9.01
CA GLN A 162 1.68 -7.77 -9.16
C GLN A 162 1.10 -7.03 -10.35
N SER A 163 1.13 -5.71 -10.29
CA SER A 163 0.73 -4.82 -11.38
C SER A 163 1.57 -3.55 -11.36
N VAL A 164 2.03 -3.12 -12.54
CA VAL A 164 2.79 -1.87 -12.71
C VAL A 164 2.12 -1.07 -13.82
N SER A 165 1.85 0.19 -13.55
CA SER A 165 1.32 1.17 -14.50
C SER A 165 2.31 2.33 -14.60
N VAL A 166 2.74 2.64 -15.82
CA VAL A 166 3.78 3.66 -16.09
C VAL A 166 3.27 4.73 -17.04
N ASP A 167 1.96 4.87 -17.13
CA ASP A 167 1.25 5.70 -18.08
C ASP A 167 0.41 6.82 -17.41
N LEU A 168 0.68 7.10 -16.13
CA LEU A 168 0.03 8.21 -15.44
C LEU A 168 0.51 9.55 -16.03
N PRO A 169 -0.40 10.52 -16.27
CA PRO A 169 -0.02 11.84 -16.74
C PRO A 169 0.75 12.63 -15.66
N SER A 170 1.65 13.49 -16.10
CA SER A 170 2.59 14.20 -15.22
C SER A 170 2.01 15.55 -14.76
N TYR A 171 1.26 15.52 -13.65
CA TYR A 171 0.73 16.74 -13.00
C TYR A 171 1.32 16.88 -11.59
N VAL A 172 1.80 18.07 -11.24
CA VAL A 172 2.38 18.36 -9.92
C VAL A 172 1.30 18.41 -8.82
N ASP A 173 0.09 18.81 -9.19
CA ASP A 173 -1.10 18.89 -8.34
C ASP A 173 -1.98 17.63 -8.46
N GLY A 174 -1.47 16.57 -9.06
CA GLY A 174 -2.20 15.33 -9.29
C GLY A 174 -2.59 14.65 -7.98
N ILE A 175 -3.89 14.39 -7.80
CA ILE A 175 -4.42 13.58 -6.71
C ILE A 175 -4.75 12.20 -7.29
N ILE A 176 -4.09 11.18 -6.78
CA ILE A 176 -4.21 9.81 -7.26
C ILE A 176 -5.10 9.03 -6.30
N THR A 177 -6.17 8.45 -6.83
CA THR A 177 -7.01 7.51 -6.10
C THR A 177 -6.79 6.11 -6.66
N VAL A 178 -6.38 5.20 -5.79
CA VAL A 178 -6.18 3.78 -6.10
C VAL A 178 -7.22 2.97 -5.36
N THR A 179 -8.03 2.23 -6.12
CA THR A 179 -9.01 1.29 -5.57
C THR A 179 -8.61 -0.12 -5.98
N ILE A 180 -8.29 -0.95 -4.99
CA ILE A 180 -7.96 -2.37 -5.19
C ILE A 180 -9.15 -3.17 -4.67
N SER A 181 -9.81 -3.91 -5.56
CA SER A 181 -10.96 -4.74 -5.23
C SER A 181 -10.58 -6.21 -5.19
N GLY A 182 -11.25 -6.97 -4.34
CA GLY A 182 -10.97 -8.39 -4.19
C GLY A 182 -11.98 -9.13 -3.32
N GLY A 183 -11.58 -10.30 -2.85
CA GLY A 183 -12.39 -11.13 -1.96
C GLY A 183 -12.33 -10.73 -0.49
N THR A 184 -12.85 -11.60 0.38
CA THR A 184 -12.85 -11.40 1.84
C THR A 184 -11.46 -11.38 2.47
N SER A 185 -10.48 -11.99 1.81
CA SER A 185 -9.07 -12.06 2.25
C SER A 185 -8.17 -11.23 1.33
N LEU A 186 -8.65 -10.07 0.86
CA LEU A 186 -7.84 -9.16 0.06
C LEU A 186 -6.65 -8.65 0.89
N ALA A 187 -5.44 -8.78 0.32
CA ALA A 187 -4.22 -8.23 0.92
C ALA A 187 -3.29 -7.64 -0.15
N VAL A 188 -2.56 -6.60 0.25
CA VAL A 188 -1.62 -5.86 -0.60
C VAL A 188 -0.32 -5.69 0.15
N GLY A 189 0.80 -6.18 -0.42
CA GLY A 189 2.11 -6.06 0.21
C GLY A 189 2.70 -4.67 0.03
N VAL A 190 2.81 -4.19 -1.21
CA VAL A 190 3.38 -2.86 -1.48
C VAL A 190 2.52 -2.12 -2.50
N LEU A 191 2.16 -0.90 -2.15
CA LEU A 191 1.58 0.08 -3.06
C LEU A 191 2.55 1.27 -3.13
N MET A 192 3.27 1.40 -4.24
CA MET A 192 4.22 2.49 -4.45
C MET A 192 3.80 3.36 -5.62
N ILE A 193 4.02 4.65 -5.49
CA ILE A 193 3.93 5.62 -6.58
C ILE A 193 5.29 6.27 -6.77
N GLY A 194 5.57 6.74 -7.98
CA GLY A 194 6.88 7.31 -8.25
C GLY A 194 7.05 7.79 -9.67
N GLN A 195 8.32 8.00 -10.02
CA GLN A 195 8.72 8.45 -11.33
C GLN A 195 9.31 7.30 -12.15
N GLN A 196 8.78 7.12 -13.35
CA GLN A 196 9.35 6.24 -14.34
C GLN A 196 10.63 6.86 -14.90
N ARG A 197 11.67 6.01 -15.04
CA ARG A 197 12.88 6.31 -15.81
C ARG A 197 13.16 5.19 -16.80
N ALA A 198 13.30 5.54 -18.06
CA ALA A 198 13.73 4.61 -19.11
C ALA A 198 15.24 4.73 -19.32
N PHE A 199 15.92 3.59 -19.38
CA PHE A 199 17.35 3.49 -19.64
C PHE A 199 17.59 2.69 -20.91
N GLY A 200 18.48 3.21 -21.76
CA GLY A 200 18.92 2.54 -22.98
C GLY A 200 17.90 2.63 -24.10
N VAL A 201 18.42 3.05 -25.16
CA VAL A 201 18.26 3.12 -26.59
C VAL A 201 18.56 4.54 -27.03
N GLY A 202 19.86 4.83 -27.24
CA GLY A 202 20.27 5.83 -28.20
C GLY A 202 20.34 5.16 -29.57
#